data_941a67c16c90f5bc860fadb4f5107c32
#
_entry.id   941a67c16c90f5bc860fadb4f5107c32
#
_cell.length_a   1.000
_cell.length_b   1.000
_cell.length_c   1.000
_cell.angle_alpha   90.00
_cell.angle_beta   90.00
_cell.angle_gamma   90.00
#
_symmetry.space_group_name_H-M   'P 1'
#
loop_
_entity.id
_entity.type
_entity.pdbx_description
1 polymer ?
#
loop_
_entity_poly.entity_id
_entity_poly.type
_entity_poly.pdbx_seq_one_letter_code
_entity_poly.pdbx_strand_id
1 'polypeptide(L)'
;GMQKQVAFWLALCCRPKLLILDEPLDGLDPVMRKQIWTILMSEVAERRTTVLVSSHNLRELEDVCDHVGIMNHGKVIIERSLFDLHGNISKIQVACQTGMPKLPKEFEVLHMSNSGRVYTMIVKGNPREVAAAIQTEGDHLAIVDILPLTLEEIFIYEMGGLGYEVKDILF
;
A
#
# COMPACT_ATOMS: atom_id res chain seq x y z
N GLY A 1 -19.07 -18.10 -8.68
CA GLY A 1 -18.48 -17.45 -9.87
C GLY A 1 -19.50 -16.82 -10.81
N MET A 2 -20.30 -17.60 -11.55
CA MET A 2 -21.23 -17.06 -12.58
C MET A 2 -22.27 -16.06 -12.05
N GLN A 3 -22.84 -16.28 -10.88
CA GLN A 3 -23.81 -15.34 -10.30
C GLN A 3 -23.21 -13.96 -10.01
N LYS A 4 -22.01 -13.92 -9.44
CA LYS A 4 -21.29 -12.65 -9.21
C LYS A 4 -21.01 -11.90 -10.53
N GLN A 5 -20.62 -12.63 -11.57
CA GLN A 5 -20.38 -12.04 -12.90
C GLN A 5 -21.65 -11.43 -13.49
N VAL A 6 -22.78 -12.16 -13.43
CA VAL A 6 -24.07 -11.65 -13.92
C VAL A 6 -24.50 -10.41 -13.15
N ALA A 7 -24.40 -10.42 -11.82
CA ALA A 7 -24.72 -9.26 -10.99
C ALA A 7 -23.85 -8.03 -11.34
N PHE A 8 -22.55 -8.25 -11.55
CA PHE A 8 -21.61 -7.22 -11.98
C PHE A 8 -22.01 -6.61 -13.34
N TRP A 9 -22.32 -7.45 -14.34
CA TRP A 9 -22.75 -6.97 -15.65
C TRP A 9 -24.07 -6.20 -15.58
N LEU A 10 -25.04 -6.66 -14.81
CA LEU A 10 -26.31 -5.97 -14.62
C LEU A 10 -26.10 -4.59 -13.99
N ALA A 11 -25.23 -4.49 -12.98
CA ALA A 11 -24.90 -3.21 -12.33
C ALA A 11 -24.27 -2.22 -13.33
N LEU A 12 -23.33 -2.68 -14.16
CA LEU A 12 -22.70 -1.84 -15.20
C LEU A 12 -23.69 -1.40 -16.30
N CYS A 13 -24.61 -2.28 -16.71
CA CYS A 13 -25.63 -1.94 -17.70
C CYS A 13 -26.54 -0.79 -17.24
N CYS A 14 -26.71 -0.57 -15.93
CA CYS A 14 -27.46 0.55 -15.39
C CYS A 14 -26.73 1.89 -15.53
N ARG A 15 -25.48 1.92 -15.98
CA ARG A 15 -24.63 3.11 -16.13
C ARG A 15 -24.64 4.02 -14.90
N PRO A 16 -24.29 3.49 -13.72
CA PRO A 16 -24.37 4.25 -12.48
C PRO A 16 -23.31 5.34 -12.42
N LYS A 17 -23.59 6.43 -11.71
CA LYS A 17 -22.58 7.44 -11.35
C LYS A 17 -21.68 6.97 -10.20
N LEU A 18 -22.23 6.16 -9.30
CA LEU A 18 -21.54 5.53 -8.17
C LEU A 18 -21.83 4.03 -8.22
N LEU A 19 -20.77 3.23 -8.24
CA LEU A 19 -20.81 1.77 -8.20
C LEU A 19 -20.16 1.30 -6.91
N ILE A 20 -20.92 0.59 -6.07
CA ILE A 20 -20.45 0.05 -4.80
C ILE A 20 -20.37 -1.48 -4.94
N LEU A 21 -19.20 -2.03 -4.70
CA LEU A 21 -18.88 -3.45 -4.89
C LEU A 21 -18.28 -4.01 -3.60
N ASP A 22 -18.93 -5.02 -3.05
CA ASP A 22 -18.47 -5.71 -1.86
C ASP A 22 -17.81 -7.04 -2.25
N GLU A 23 -16.48 -7.13 -2.00
CA GLU A 23 -15.62 -8.28 -2.34
C GLU A 23 -15.92 -8.83 -3.75
N PRO A 24 -15.92 -7.99 -4.82
CA PRO A 24 -16.40 -8.40 -6.14
C PRO A 24 -15.54 -9.47 -6.79
N LEU A 25 -14.28 -9.55 -6.43
CA LEU A 25 -13.29 -10.43 -7.05
C LEU A 25 -13.09 -11.74 -6.29
N ASP A 26 -13.66 -11.84 -5.08
CA ASP A 26 -13.51 -13.03 -4.27
C ASP A 26 -14.07 -14.29 -4.95
N GLY A 27 -13.28 -15.36 -4.94
CA GLY A 27 -13.64 -16.64 -5.59
C GLY A 27 -13.54 -16.64 -7.12
N LEU A 28 -12.98 -15.59 -7.75
CA LEU A 28 -12.70 -15.56 -9.17
C LEU A 28 -11.27 -16.00 -9.49
N ASP A 29 -11.08 -16.60 -10.66
CA ASP A 29 -9.74 -16.91 -11.16
C ASP A 29 -8.98 -15.63 -11.58
N PRO A 30 -7.63 -15.68 -11.67
CA PRO A 30 -6.81 -14.50 -11.96
C PRO A 30 -7.13 -13.81 -13.30
N VAL A 31 -7.55 -14.57 -14.31
CA VAL A 31 -7.89 -14.01 -15.62
C VAL A 31 -9.16 -13.18 -15.52
N MET A 32 -10.18 -13.72 -14.86
CA MET A 32 -11.44 -13.02 -14.64
C MET A 32 -11.26 -11.77 -13.76
N ARG A 33 -10.43 -11.84 -12.72
CA ARG A 33 -10.11 -10.67 -11.89
C ARG A 33 -9.53 -9.54 -12.73
N LYS A 34 -8.54 -9.85 -13.56
CA LYS A 34 -7.92 -8.87 -14.45
C LYS A 34 -8.91 -8.26 -15.44
N GLN A 35 -9.81 -9.06 -16.00
CA GLN A 35 -10.86 -8.58 -16.91
C GLN A 35 -11.81 -7.60 -16.21
N ILE A 36 -12.27 -7.92 -14.99
CA ILE A 36 -13.16 -7.05 -14.22
C ILE A 36 -12.47 -5.73 -13.91
N TRP A 37 -11.21 -5.73 -13.45
CA TRP A 37 -10.44 -4.51 -13.23
C TRP A 37 -10.33 -3.67 -14.50
N THR A 38 -10.00 -4.29 -15.64
CA THR A 38 -9.91 -3.57 -16.93
C THR A 38 -11.23 -2.88 -17.27
N ILE A 39 -12.35 -3.55 -17.05
CA ILE A 39 -13.69 -2.98 -17.33
C ILE A 39 -13.99 -1.84 -16.36
N LEU A 40 -13.73 -2.00 -15.06
CA LEU A 40 -13.95 -0.94 -14.07
C LEU A 40 -13.10 0.31 -14.40
N MET A 41 -11.84 0.13 -14.74
CA MET A 41 -10.96 1.23 -15.12
C MET A 41 -11.44 1.96 -16.39
N SER A 42 -11.99 1.22 -17.36
CA SER A 42 -12.61 1.80 -18.56
C SER A 42 -13.86 2.64 -18.19
N GLU A 43 -14.74 2.12 -17.32
CA GLU A 43 -15.92 2.86 -16.85
C GLU A 43 -15.54 4.15 -16.10
N VAL A 44 -14.48 4.11 -15.28
CA VAL A 44 -13.95 5.30 -14.60
C VAL A 44 -13.42 6.30 -15.62
N ALA A 45 -12.58 5.85 -16.56
CA ALA A 45 -11.92 6.73 -17.53
C ALA A 45 -12.91 7.36 -18.52
N GLU A 46 -13.82 6.57 -19.07
CA GLU A 46 -14.73 7.01 -20.14
C GLU A 46 -15.98 7.70 -19.62
N ARG A 47 -16.51 7.25 -18.48
CA ARG A 47 -17.81 7.71 -17.95
C ARG A 47 -17.71 8.48 -16.66
N ARG A 48 -16.52 8.58 -16.07
CA ARG A 48 -16.30 9.21 -14.75
C ARG A 48 -17.17 8.57 -13.65
N THR A 49 -17.39 7.27 -13.76
CA THR A 49 -18.07 6.50 -12.71
C THR A 49 -17.17 6.47 -11.47
N THR A 50 -17.72 6.83 -10.32
CA THR A 50 -17.02 6.62 -9.05
C THR A 50 -17.22 5.17 -8.63
N VAL A 51 -16.13 4.46 -8.32
CA VAL A 51 -16.18 3.06 -7.89
C VAL A 51 -15.67 2.95 -6.46
N LEU A 52 -16.48 2.39 -5.59
CA LEU A 52 -16.11 2.03 -4.22
C LEU A 52 -16.07 0.51 -4.11
N VAL A 53 -14.90 -0.02 -3.82
CA VAL A 53 -14.66 -1.48 -3.73
C VAL A 53 -14.18 -1.84 -2.35
N SER A 54 -14.79 -2.85 -1.71
CA SER A 54 -14.19 -3.52 -0.56
C SER A 54 -13.34 -4.70 -1.02
N SER A 55 -12.19 -4.89 -0.39
CA SER A 55 -11.34 -6.07 -0.58
C SER A 55 -10.45 -6.29 0.64
N HIS A 56 -10.18 -7.55 0.95
CA HIS A 56 -9.14 -7.94 1.91
C HIS A 56 -7.78 -8.19 1.21
N ASN A 57 -7.72 -8.14 -0.11
CA ASN A 57 -6.50 -8.30 -0.89
C ASN A 57 -5.92 -6.93 -1.27
N LEU A 58 -5.04 -6.41 -0.43
CA LEU A 58 -4.44 -5.09 -0.62
C LEU A 58 -3.62 -4.96 -1.91
N ARG A 59 -3.00 -6.05 -2.38
CA ARG A 59 -2.21 -6.06 -3.61
C ARG A 59 -3.06 -5.78 -4.85
N GLU A 60 -4.30 -6.26 -4.86
CA GLU A 60 -5.22 -6.00 -5.98
C GLU A 60 -5.69 -4.54 -6.03
N LEU A 61 -5.73 -3.87 -4.88
CA LEU A 61 -6.14 -2.47 -4.78
C LEU A 61 -5.00 -1.50 -5.13
N GLU A 62 -3.76 -1.87 -4.86
CA GLU A 62 -2.58 -1.02 -5.02
C GLU A 62 -2.42 -0.46 -6.45
N ASP A 63 -2.72 -1.28 -7.46
CA ASP A 63 -2.55 -0.91 -8.86
C ASP A 63 -3.74 -0.15 -9.46
N VAL A 64 -4.89 -0.11 -8.77
CA VAL A 64 -6.15 0.34 -9.38
C VAL A 64 -6.87 1.45 -8.61
N CYS A 65 -6.59 1.60 -7.32
CA CYS A 65 -7.23 2.60 -6.47
C CYS A 65 -6.37 3.88 -6.39
N ASP A 66 -7.03 5.02 -6.29
CA ASP A 66 -6.40 6.31 -5.99
C ASP A 66 -6.51 6.69 -4.50
N HIS A 67 -7.53 6.16 -3.82
CA HIS A 67 -7.78 6.37 -2.39
C HIS A 67 -8.07 5.04 -1.70
N VAL A 68 -7.68 4.94 -0.44
CA VAL A 68 -7.97 3.80 0.41
C VAL A 68 -8.54 4.23 1.74
N GLY A 69 -9.50 3.45 2.22
CA GLY A 69 -10.07 3.55 3.55
C GLY A 69 -9.88 2.23 4.29
N ILE A 70 -9.33 2.31 5.49
CA ILE A 70 -9.17 1.14 6.35
C ILE A 70 -10.28 1.14 7.39
N MET A 71 -11.04 0.07 7.44
CA MET A 71 -12.13 -0.11 8.40
C MET A 71 -11.78 -1.15 9.44
N ASN A 72 -12.05 -0.83 10.71
CA ASN A 72 -11.94 -1.79 11.81
C ASN A 72 -13.10 -1.58 12.79
N HIS A 73 -13.76 -2.67 13.19
CA HIS A 73 -14.92 -2.66 14.09
C HIS A 73 -15.98 -1.61 13.71
N GLY A 74 -16.30 -1.48 12.41
CA GLY A 74 -17.31 -0.57 11.90
C GLY A 74 -16.92 0.92 11.88
N LYS A 75 -15.64 1.23 12.10
CA LYS A 75 -15.09 2.59 12.04
C LYS A 75 -14.04 2.69 10.95
N VAL A 76 -14.03 3.79 10.21
CA VAL A 76 -12.92 4.14 9.32
C VAL A 76 -11.80 4.69 10.21
N ILE A 77 -10.66 4.03 10.22
CA ILE A 77 -9.48 4.40 11.01
C ILE A 77 -8.44 5.16 10.21
N ILE A 78 -8.37 4.90 8.92
CA ILE A 78 -7.52 5.62 7.96
C ILE A 78 -8.34 5.86 6.69
N GLU A 79 -8.24 7.07 6.15
CA GLU A 79 -8.75 7.44 4.83
C GLU A 79 -7.74 8.40 4.19
N ARG A 80 -7.06 7.95 3.13
CA ARG A 80 -6.01 8.72 2.46
C ARG A 80 -5.88 8.35 0.99
N SER A 81 -5.28 9.27 0.22
CA SER A 81 -4.81 8.92 -1.12
C SER A 81 -3.61 7.97 -1.04
N LEU A 82 -3.48 7.07 -2.03
CA LEU A 82 -2.29 6.21 -2.13
C LEU A 82 -1.02 7.03 -2.31
N PHE A 83 -1.10 8.16 -3.01
CA PHE A 83 0.01 9.08 -3.19
C PHE A 83 0.54 9.61 -1.85
N ASP A 84 -0.35 10.03 -0.94
CA ASP A 84 0.04 10.52 0.39
C ASP A 84 0.60 9.40 1.27
N LEU A 85 0.04 8.21 1.19
CA LEU A 85 0.53 7.05 1.92
C LEU A 85 1.96 6.68 1.51
N HIS A 86 2.23 6.60 0.21
CA HIS A 86 3.59 6.33 -0.30
C HIS A 86 4.56 7.48 -0.06
N GLY A 87 4.08 8.72 0.12
CA GLY A 87 4.92 9.88 0.37
C GLY A 87 5.39 10.03 1.82
N ASN A 88 4.73 9.37 2.77
CA ASN A 88 4.96 9.55 4.20
C ASN A 88 5.77 8.43 4.86
N ILE A 89 5.98 7.33 4.18
CA ILE A 89 6.77 6.19 4.68
C ILE A 89 7.76 5.78 3.60
N SER A 90 8.99 5.55 4.02
CA SER A 90 10.11 5.19 3.15
C SER A 90 10.65 3.81 3.51
N LYS A 91 10.90 2.98 2.51
CA LYS A 91 11.68 1.75 2.65
C LYS A 91 13.06 1.97 2.04
N ILE A 92 14.05 2.02 2.89
CA ILE A 92 15.43 2.30 2.49
C ILE A 92 16.29 1.07 2.74
N GLN A 93 17.06 0.68 1.75
CA GLN A 93 18.06 -0.37 1.87
C GLN A 93 19.45 0.24 1.85
N VAL A 94 20.25 -0.07 2.85
CA VAL A 94 21.59 0.47 3.03
C VAL A 94 22.58 -0.66 3.16
N ALA A 95 23.61 -0.66 2.30
CA ALA A 95 24.75 -1.55 2.46
C ALA A 95 25.87 -0.80 3.18
N CYS A 96 26.28 -1.28 4.37
CA CYS A 96 27.36 -0.71 5.17
C CYS A 96 28.63 -1.55 5.05
N GLN A 97 29.78 -0.88 4.93
CA GLN A 97 31.07 -1.57 4.99
C GLN A 97 31.40 -1.98 6.44
N THR A 98 31.10 -1.10 7.38
CA THR A 98 31.30 -1.31 8.82
C THR A 98 30.19 -0.67 9.61
N GLY A 99 29.72 -1.39 10.65
CA GLY A 99 28.74 -0.84 11.60
C GLY A 99 27.29 -0.80 11.08
N MET A 100 26.47 -0.09 11.79
CA MET A 100 25.05 0.12 11.56
C MET A 100 24.84 1.50 10.92
N PRO A 101 23.93 1.67 9.96
CA PRO A 101 23.62 2.97 9.39
C PRO A 101 23.10 3.91 10.48
N LYS A 102 23.57 5.15 10.46
CA LYS A 102 23.07 6.20 11.35
C LYS A 102 22.00 7.00 10.63
N LEU A 103 20.93 7.27 11.34
CA LEU A 103 19.85 8.13 10.88
C LEU A 103 19.72 9.31 11.86
N PRO A 104 19.55 10.55 11.40
CA PRO A 104 19.26 11.68 12.26
C PRO A 104 18.05 11.43 13.15
N LYS A 105 18.08 11.94 14.39
CA LYS A 105 17.03 11.70 15.40
C LYS A 105 15.66 12.28 15.02
N GLU A 106 15.61 13.13 14.02
CA GLU A 106 14.37 13.72 13.49
C GLU A 106 13.50 12.70 12.72
N PHE A 107 14.11 11.61 12.26
CA PHE A 107 13.38 10.56 11.55
C PHE A 107 12.99 9.42 12.48
N GLU A 108 11.72 9.06 12.46
CA GLU A 108 11.19 7.94 13.23
C GLU A 108 11.38 6.62 12.45
N VAL A 109 12.22 5.74 12.97
CA VAL A 109 12.41 4.39 12.41
C VAL A 109 11.32 3.47 12.94
N LEU A 110 10.41 3.03 12.06
CA LEU A 110 9.31 2.14 12.39
C LEU A 110 9.76 0.68 12.49
N HIS A 111 10.68 0.30 11.60
CA HIS A 111 11.23 -1.06 11.57
C HIS A 111 12.65 -1.04 11.01
N MET A 112 13.48 -1.95 11.53
CA MET A 112 14.82 -2.20 11.00
C MET A 112 15.11 -3.68 11.03
N SER A 113 15.59 -4.19 9.90
CA SER A 113 16.08 -5.55 9.78
C SER A 113 17.43 -5.55 9.07
N ASN A 114 18.20 -6.61 9.22
CA ASN A 114 19.47 -6.75 8.51
C ASN A 114 19.70 -8.17 7.99
N SER A 115 20.38 -8.25 6.87
CA SER A 115 20.91 -9.49 6.30
C SER A 115 22.39 -9.26 5.99
N GLY A 116 23.25 -9.76 6.89
CA GLY A 116 24.69 -9.50 6.81
C GLY A 116 25.00 -8.00 6.96
N ARG A 117 25.53 -7.39 5.89
CA ARG A 117 25.89 -5.97 5.83
C ARG A 117 24.83 -5.07 5.20
N VAL A 118 23.69 -5.65 4.82
CA VAL A 118 22.58 -4.93 4.21
C VAL A 118 21.50 -4.73 5.26
N TYR A 119 21.17 -3.47 5.51
CA TYR A 119 20.10 -3.05 6.42
C TYR A 119 18.90 -2.59 5.61
N THR A 120 17.71 -3.04 5.99
CA THR A 120 16.45 -2.54 5.44
C THR A 120 15.73 -1.80 6.56
N MET A 121 15.43 -0.53 6.30
CA MET A 121 14.79 0.37 7.27
C MET A 121 13.46 0.85 6.70
N ILE A 122 12.44 0.87 7.55
CA ILE A 122 11.17 1.54 7.30
C ILE A 122 11.15 2.79 8.18
N VAL A 123 11.03 3.95 7.55
CA VAL A 123 11.20 5.25 8.20
C VAL A 123 10.04 6.16 7.83
N LYS A 124 9.50 6.89 8.79
CA LYS A 124 8.55 7.97 8.50
C LYS A 124 9.28 9.14 7.85
N GLY A 125 8.81 9.58 6.73
CA GLY A 125 9.33 10.72 5.99
C GLY A 125 9.41 10.48 4.49
N ASN A 126 9.72 11.55 3.76
CA ASN A 126 9.88 11.50 2.31
C ASN A 126 11.09 10.62 1.94
N PRO A 127 10.95 9.67 0.99
CA PRO A 127 12.03 8.76 0.63
C PRO A 127 13.34 9.44 0.23
N ARG A 128 13.27 10.55 -0.50
CA ARG A 128 14.47 11.29 -0.96
C ARG A 128 15.18 12.01 0.18
N GLU A 129 14.41 12.59 1.12
CA GLU A 129 14.97 13.29 2.28
C GLU A 129 15.64 12.30 3.23
N VAL A 130 14.99 11.16 3.50
CA VAL A 130 15.55 10.10 4.34
C VAL A 130 16.82 9.53 3.73
N ALA A 131 16.81 9.21 2.43
CA ALA A 131 17.99 8.68 1.74
C ALA A 131 19.17 9.69 1.76
N ALA A 132 18.89 10.98 1.51
CA ALA A 132 19.90 12.04 1.57
C ALA A 132 20.48 12.20 2.97
N ALA A 133 19.64 12.16 4.01
CA ALA A 133 20.08 12.24 5.40
C ALA A 133 21.01 11.08 5.79
N ILE A 134 20.66 9.85 5.37
CA ILE A 134 21.52 8.67 5.60
C ILE A 134 22.86 8.84 4.90
N GLN A 135 22.89 9.30 3.65
CA GLN A 135 24.13 9.52 2.90
C GLN A 135 25.03 10.56 3.53
N THR A 136 24.47 11.59 4.16
CA THR A 136 25.25 12.66 4.79
C THR A 136 25.90 12.21 6.10
N GLU A 137 25.30 11.29 6.83
CA GLU A 137 25.79 10.83 8.15
C GLU A 137 26.80 9.67 8.07
N GLY A 138 27.05 9.12 6.89
CA GLY A 138 27.77 7.85 6.78
C GLY A 138 28.99 7.83 5.87
N ASP A 139 30.22 8.02 6.44
CA ASP A 139 31.49 7.83 5.72
C ASP A 139 31.76 6.37 5.26
N HIS A 140 30.92 5.40 5.64
CA HIS A 140 31.12 3.97 5.42
C HIS A 140 30.00 3.29 4.66
N LEU A 141 29.15 4.08 3.97
CA LEU A 141 28.05 3.56 3.18
C LEU A 141 28.54 3.14 1.79
N ALA A 142 28.19 1.93 1.38
CA ALA A 142 28.48 1.46 0.04
C ALA A 142 27.35 1.79 -0.93
N ILE A 143 26.10 1.60 -0.52
CA ILE A 143 24.90 1.79 -1.35
C ILE A 143 23.74 2.25 -0.45
N VAL A 144 22.94 3.18 -0.95
CA VAL A 144 21.66 3.59 -0.36
C VAL A 144 20.61 3.53 -1.46
N ASP A 145 19.68 2.61 -1.36
CA ASP A 145 18.60 2.42 -2.32
C ASP A 145 17.23 2.68 -1.68
N ILE A 146 16.36 3.36 -2.44
CA ILE A 146 14.96 3.54 -2.09
C ILE A 146 14.18 2.38 -2.72
N LEU A 147 13.54 1.58 -1.89
CA LEU A 147 12.71 0.47 -2.34
C LEU A 147 11.23 0.87 -2.35
N PRO A 148 10.42 0.34 -3.28
CA PRO A 148 8.98 0.51 -3.22
C PRO A 148 8.42 -0.14 -1.96
N LEU A 149 7.49 0.55 -1.29
CA LEU A 149 6.66 -0.01 -0.23
C LEU A 149 5.36 -0.49 -0.84
N THR A 150 4.95 -1.70 -0.50
CA THR A 150 3.63 -2.21 -0.88
C THR A 150 2.56 -1.62 0.03
N LEU A 151 1.32 -1.55 -0.44
CA LEU A 151 0.18 -1.12 0.36
C LEU A 151 0.01 -1.99 1.62
N GLU A 152 0.32 -3.29 1.51
CA GLU A 152 0.31 -4.24 2.63
C GLU A 152 1.34 -3.87 3.72
N GLU A 153 2.57 -3.52 3.31
CA GLU A 153 3.61 -3.05 4.24
C GLU A 153 3.22 -1.73 4.90
N ILE A 154 2.71 -0.76 4.12
CA ILE A 154 2.22 0.52 4.65
C ILE A 154 1.11 0.28 5.69
N PHE A 155 0.16 -0.60 5.37
CA PHE A 155 -0.91 -0.97 6.28
C PHE A 155 -0.38 -1.50 7.62
N ILE A 156 0.57 -2.44 7.59
CA ILE A 156 1.16 -3.03 8.80
C ILE A 156 1.83 -1.94 9.68
N TYR A 157 2.57 -1.02 9.07
CA TYR A 157 3.30 0.01 9.82
C TYR A 157 2.39 1.14 10.32
N GLU A 158 1.41 1.56 9.55
CA GLU A 158 0.41 2.55 9.98
C GLU A 158 -0.45 2.00 11.13
N MET A 159 -0.87 0.73 11.05
CA MET A 159 -1.66 0.09 12.09
C MET A 159 -0.84 -0.18 13.36
N GLY A 160 0.43 -0.57 13.22
CA GLY A 160 1.34 -0.72 14.36
C GLY A 160 1.53 0.59 15.12
N GLY A 161 1.60 1.73 14.42
CA GLY A 161 1.65 3.07 15.02
C GLY A 161 0.36 3.46 15.77
N LEU A 162 -0.77 2.83 15.48
CA LEU A 162 -2.05 3.05 16.15
C LEU A 162 -2.29 2.07 17.33
N GLY A 163 -1.28 1.25 17.69
CA GLY A 163 -1.36 0.34 18.84
C GLY A 163 -2.01 -1.00 18.52
N TYR A 164 -2.20 -1.34 17.25
CA TYR A 164 -2.62 -2.67 16.84
C TYR A 164 -1.40 -3.59 16.76
N GLU A 165 -1.42 -4.73 17.48
CA GLU A 165 -0.38 -5.73 17.30
C GLU A 165 -0.50 -6.36 15.91
N VAL A 166 0.65 -6.52 15.24
CA VAL A 166 0.72 -7.13 13.88
C VAL A 166 0.07 -8.52 13.86
N LYS A 167 0.02 -9.21 15.00
CA LYS A 167 -0.67 -10.49 15.18
C LYS A 167 -2.19 -10.40 15.02
N ASP A 168 -2.79 -9.25 15.33
CA ASP A 168 -4.25 -9.05 15.26
C ASP A 168 -4.71 -8.72 13.82
N ILE A 169 -3.76 -8.54 12.91
CA ILE A 169 -4.02 -8.08 11.53
C ILE A 169 -3.83 -9.22 10.52
N LEU A 170 -3.02 -10.23 10.84
CA LEU A 170 -2.63 -11.30 9.91
C LEU A 170 -3.33 -12.65 10.14
N PHE A 171 -4.26 -12.74 11.09
CA PHE A 171 -5.00 -13.98 11.39
C PHE A 171 -6.48 -13.71 11.60
#